data_41bd06eb87689f684951c1331de9c06f
#
_entry.id   41bd06eb87689f684951c1331de9c06f
#
_cell.length_a   1.000
_cell.length_b   1.000
_cell.length_c   1.000
_cell.angle_alpha   90.00
_cell.angle_beta   90.00
_cell.angle_gamma   90.00
#
_symmetry.space_group_name_H-M   'P 1'
#
loop_
_entity.id
_entity.type
_entity.pdbx_description
1 polymer ?
#
loop_
_entity_poly.entity_id
_entity_poly.type
_entity_poly.pdbx_seq_one_letter_code
_entity_poly.pdbx_strand_id
1 'polypeptide(L)'
;MKKIKKVLFIALALLGIIVLGAFIFIQSLKPDYEGEKQLQNLTDEVSVYYDFYGIPHIYGQNEEDAVRALGYVHAQDRLWQMELLRRVASGGLSEVFGSKLLTTDKFFLSLGIDEASAKTVEKSDRTKETIQLTEAYLDGINQFIENGPTPVEFYLTGITKEPFTLKDVYNSIGYMAFSFAMAHKTDPLLTTIN
;
A
#
# COMPACT_ATOMS: atom_id res chain seq x y z
N MET A 1 44.38 23.48 -21.76
CA MET A 1 44.41 22.40 -20.77
C MET A 1 43.93 22.82 -19.38
N LYS A 2 44.42 23.93 -18.76
CA LYS A 2 43.98 24.36 -17.39
C LYS A 2 42.47 24.68 -17.30
N LYS A 3 41.87 25.33 -18.30
CA LYS A 3 40.42 25.63 -18.31
C LYS A 3 39.57 24.38 -18.39
N ILE A 4 39.93 23.39 -19.21
CA ILE A 4 39.21 22.11 -19.37
C ILE A 4 39.24 21.31 -18.05
N LYS A 5 40.40 21.24 -17.36
CA LYS A 5 40.51 20.61 -16.05
C LYS A 5 39.62 21.26 -14.99
N LYS A 6 39.54 22.62 -15.00
CA LYS A 6 38.68 23.36 -14.10
C LYS A 6 37.18 23.06 -14.37
N VAL A 7 36.77 23.05 -15.64
CA VAL A 7 35.38 22.71 -16.02
C VAL A 7 35.04 21.28 -15.63
N LEU A 8 35.95 20.34 -15.90
CA LEU A 8 35.74 18.94 -15.50
C LEU A 8 35.62 18.79 -13.99
N PHE A 9 36.47 19.48 -13.21
CA PHE A 9 36.39 19.46 -11.75
C PHE A 9 35.04 20.03 -11.23
N ILE A 10 34.58 21.12 -11.81
CA ILE A 10 33.25 21.72 -11.44
C ILE A 10 32.13 20.74 -11.81
N ALA A 11 32.18 20.12 -12.98
CA ALA A 11 31.19 19.14 -13.41
C ALA A 11 31.14 17.92 -12.48
N LEU A 12 32.31 17.40 -12.06
CA LEU A 12 32.41 16.29 -11.11
C LEU A 12 31.89 16.71 -9.71
N ALA A 13 32.19 17.92 -9.27
CA ALA A 13 31.68 18.44 -7.99
C ALA A 13 30.16 18.57 -8.00
N LEU A 14 29.57 19.10 -9.08
CA LEU A 14 28.13 19.19 -9.26
C LEU A 14 27.47 17.80 -9.30
N LEU A 15 28.07 16.86 -10.03
CA LEU A 15 27.58 15.47 -10.04
C LEU A 15 27.62 14.85 -8.64
N GLY A 16 28.69 15.07 -7.88
CA GLY A 16 28.82 14.62 -6.49
C GLY A 16 27.71 15.17 -5.58
N ILE A 17 27.40 16.46 -5.72
CA ILE A 17 26.31 17.12 -4.97
C ILE A 17 24.94 16.51 -5.35
N ILE A 18 24.70 16.27 -6.64
CA ILE A 18 23.44 15.65 -7.10
C ILE A 18 23.29 14.24 -6.54
N VAL A 19 24.35 13.42 -6.62
CA VAL A 19 24.34 12.04 -6.08
C VAL A 19 24.12 12.04 -4.56
N LEU A 20 24.79 12.92 -3.84
CA LEU A 20 24.61 13.07 -2.39
C LEU A 20 23.17 13.52 -2.06
N GLY A 21 22.65 14.50 -2.78
CA GLY A 21 21.27 14.96 -2.60
C GLY A 21 20.26 13.85 -2.87
N ALA A 22 20.43 13.08 -3.94
CA ALA A 22 19.61 11.92 -4.26
C ALA A 22 19.70 10.85 -3.17
N PHE A 23 20.90 10.57 -2.65
CA PHE A 23 21.10 9.62 -1.56
C PHE A 23 20.35 10.05 -0.28
N ILE A 24 20.51 11.31 0.14
CA ILE A 24 19.82 11.86 1.31
C ILE A 24 18.29 11.78 1.10
N PHE A 25 17.80 12.16 -0.09
CA PHE A 25 16.39 12.06 -0.41
C PHE A 25 15.86 10.63 -0.30
N ILE A 26 16.54 9.65 -0.90
CA ILE A 26 16.14 8.23 -0.81
C ILE A 26 16.15 7.75 0.65
N GLN A 27 17.11 8.16 1.46
CA GLN A 27 17.14 7.79 2.88
C GLN A 27 15.95 8.41 3.65
N SER A 28 15.53 9.62 3.31
CA SER A 28 14.39 10.27 3.96
C SER A 28 13.03 9.64 3.61
N LEU A 29 12.96 8.80 2.57
CA LEU A 29 11.74 8.08 2.18
C LEU A 29 11.57 6.76 2.95
N LYS A 30 12.59 6.30 3.68
CA LYS A 30 12.50 5.06 4.44
C LYS A 30 11.64 5.25 5.68
N PRO A 31 10.74 4.30 5.98
CA PRO A 31 10.04 4.30 7.25
C PRO A 31 11.03 4.14 8.41
N ASP A 32 10.66 4.71 9.54
CA ASP A 32 11.39 4.54 10.79
C ASP A 32 10.70 3.45 11.63
N TYR A 33 11.41 2.36 11.89
CA TYR A 33 10.91 1.17 12.61
C TYR A 33 11.21 1.20 14.11
N GLU A 34 11.93 2.23 14.57
CA GLU A 34 12.35 2.35 15.96
C GLU A 34 11.64 3.50 16.68
N GLY A 35 11.66 3.45 18.01
CA GLY A 35 11.12 4.52 18.86
C GLY A 35 9.61 4.46 19.03
N GLU A 36 9.07 5.53 19.59
CA GLU A 36 7.65 5.67 19.90
C GLU A 36 6.92 6.43 18.79
N LYS A 37 5.74 5.95 18.41
CA LYS A 37 4.83 6.61 17.47
C LYS A 37 3.52 6.91 18.19
N GLN A 38 3.04 8.14 18.03
CA GLN A 38 1.74 8.51 18.59
C GLN A 38 0.66 8.28 17.52
N LEU A 39 -0.15 7.24 17.73
CA LEU A 39 -1.35 6.99 16.95
C LEU A 39 -2.55 7.57 17.68
N GLN A 40 -3.44 8.20 16.91
CA GLN A 40 -4.73 8.65 17.45
C GLN A 40 -5.66 7.44 17.67
N ASN A 41 -6.67 7.63 18.51
CA ASN A 41 -7.71 6.65 18.78
C ASN A 41 -7.23 5.33 19.41
N LEU A 42 -6.01 5.26 19.94
CA LEU A 42 -5.60 4.17 20.81
C LEU A 42 -6.19 4.38 22.20
N THR A 43 -6.70 3.31 22.78
CA THR A 43 -7.15 3.27 24.18
C THR A 43 -5.99 2.95 25.10
N ASP A 44 -5.15 2.01 24.70
CA ASP A 44 -3.99 1.53 25.44
C ASP A 44 -2.74 1.51 24.55
N GLU A 45 -1.58 1.42 25.20
CA GLU A 45 -0.29 1.28 24.50
C GLU A 45 -0.20 -0.06 23.76
N VAL A 46 0.31 -0.02 22.54
CA VAL A 46 0.59 -1.19 21.70
C VAL A 46 2.08 -1.29 21.45
N SER A 47 2.65 -2.46 21.74
CA SER A 47 4.06 -2.76 21.47
C SER A 47 4.19 -3.54 20.14
N VAL A 48 5.15 -3.12 19.32
CA VAL A 48 5.47 -3.80 18.03
C VAL A 48 6.93 -4.19 18.03
N TYR A 49 7.20 -5.48 17.84
CA TYR A 49 8.56 -6.02 17.76
C TYR A 49 8.77 -6.70 16.42
N TYR A 50 9.85 -6.36 15.72
CA TYR A 50 10.24 -7.02 14.48
C TYR A 50 11.22 -8.16 14.77
N ASP A 51 10.93 -9.35 14.24
CA ASP A 51 11.84 -10.48 14.34
C ASP A 51 12.98 -10.40 13.32
N PHE A 52 13.86 -11.41 13.32
CA PHE A 52 15.00 -11.50 12.40
C PHE A 52 14.58 -11.50 10.91
N TYR A 53 13.37 -11.93 10.60
CA TYR A 53 12.82 -11.95 9.24
C TYR A 53 12.09 -10.65 8.88
N GLY A 54 12.04 -9.69 9.80
CA GLY A 54 11.30 -8.44 9.63
C GLY A 54 9.78 -8.61 9.75
N ILE A 55 9.32 -9.68 10.42
CA ILE A 55 7.90 -9.90 10.67
C ILE A 55 7.51 -9.13 11.93
N PRO A 56 6.51 -8.23 11.87
CA PRO A 56 6.03 -7.51 13.02
C PRO A 56 5.18 -8.40 13.94
N HIS A 57 5.51 -8.40 15.22
CA HIS A 57 4.74 -9.01 16.30
C HIS A 57 4.07 -7.90 17.10
N ILE A 58 2.75 -7.86 17.11
CA ILE A 58 1.94 -6.78 17.68
C ILE A 58 1.29 -7.27 18.96
N TYR A 59 1.48 -6.54 20.06
CA TYR A 59 0.94 -6.83 21.38
C TYR A 59 0.12 -5.64 21.87
N GLY A 60 -1.20 -5.79 21.90
CA GLY A 60 -2.17 -4.83 22.44
C GLY A 60 -2.94 -5.39 23.63
N GLN A 61 -3.55 -4.52 24.45
CA GLN A 61 -4.43 -4.91 25.53
C GLN A 61 -5.85 -5.25 25.06
N ASN A 62 -6.23 -4.72 23.89
CA ASN A 62 -7.51 -4.97 23.23
C ASN A 62 -7.31 -5.18 21.72
N GLU A 63 -8.30 -5.78 21.09
CA GLU A 63 -8.21 -6.17 19.68
C GLU A 63 -8.25 -4.95 18.74
N GLU A 64 -9.03 -3.94 19.07
CA GLU A 64 -9.16 -2.74 18.24
C GLU A 64 -7.84 -1.99 18.10
N ASP A 65 -7.13 -1.77 19.22
CA ASP A 65 -5.82 -1.12 19.23
C ASP A 65 -4.76 -1.95 18.49
N ALA A 66 -4.76 -3.28 18.70
CA ALA A 66 -3.85 -4.18 17.99
C ALA A 66 -4.08 -4.15 16.46
N VAL A 67 -5.34 -4.13 16.03
CA VAL A 67 -5.73 -4.08 14.62
C VAL A 67 -5.42 -2.71 14.00
N ARG A 68 -5.58 -1.61 14.75
CA ARG A 68 -5.16 -0.27 14.34
C ARG A 68 -3.65 -0.21 14.12
N ALA A 69 -2.88 -0.73 15.07
CA ALA A 69 -1.42 -0.82 14.93
C ALA A 69 -1.01 -1.70 13.74
N LEU A 70 -1.72 -2.81 13.49
CA LEU A 70 -1.53 -3.64 12.31
C LEU A 70 -1.73 -2.85 11.01
N GLY A 71 -2.77 -2.03 10.93
CA GLY A 71 -3.01 -1.17 9.77
C GLY A 71 -1.87 -0.20 9.51
N TYR A 72 -1.37 0.46 10.55
CA TYR A 72 -0.23 1.36 10.47
C TYR A 72 1.04 0.65 9.97
N VAL A 73 1.40 -0.46 10.60
CA VAL A 73 2.57 -1.28 10.24
C VAL A 73 2.47 -1.84 8.83
N HIS A 74 1.28 -2.31 8.42
CA HIS A 74 1.05 -2.80 7.07
C HIS A 74 1.25 -1.71 6.01
N ALA A 75 0.71 -0.52 6.25
CA ALA A 75 0.93 0.62 5.36
C ALA A 75 2.41 1.05 5.36
N GLN A 76 3.08 1.04 6.51
CA GLN A 76 4.50 1.34 6.63
C GLN A 76 5.36 0.43 5.72
N ASP A 77 5.01 -0.84 5.61
CA ASP A 77 5.78 -1.82 4.85
C ASP A 77 5.32 -1.99 3.41
N ARG A 78 4.02 -1.79 3.13
CA ARG A 78 3.40 -2.26 1.89
C ARG A 78 2.47 -1.25 1.21
N LEU A 79 2.55 0.05 1.55
CA LEU A 79 1.61 1.04 1.01
C LEU A 79 1.53 1.04 -0.52
N TRP A 80 2.68 0.88 -1.20
CA TRP A 80 2.68 0.83 -2.66
C TRP A 80 1.96 -0.42 -3.21
N GLN A 81 2.18 -1.58 -2.62
CA GLN A 81 1.50 -2.81 -3.02
C GLN A 81 -0.01 -2.75 -2.75
N MET A 82 -0.40 -2.11 -1.64
CA MET A 82 -1.80 -1.87 -1.31
C MET A 82 -2.45 -0.93 -2.33
N GLU A 83 -1.75 0.14 -2.74
CA GLU A 83 -2.20 1.06 -3.79
C GLU A 83 -2.41 0.35 -5.12
N LEU A 84 -1.47 -0.51 -5.53
CA LEU A 84 -1.60 -1.29 -6.75
C LEU A 84 -2.81 -2.22 -6.71
N LEU A 85 -3.02 -2.92 -5.59
CA LEU A 85 -4.15 -3.84 -5.42
C LEU A 85 -5.49 -3.10 -5.51
N ARG A 86 -5.61 -1.95 -4.85
CA ARG A 86 -6.78 -1.06 -4.95
C ARG A 86 -7.09 -0.69 -6.39
N ARG A 87 -6.07 -0.33 -7.19
CA ARG A 87 -6.21 0.06 -8.59
C ARG A 87 -6.55 -1.10 -9.51
N VAL A 88 -5.96 -2.28 -9.28
CA VAL A 88 -6.33 -3.49 -10.06
C VAL A 88 -7.82 -3.76 -9.91
N ALA A 89 -8.30 -3.82 -8.68
CA ALA A 89 -9.68 -4.19 -8.38
C ALA A 89 -10.71 -3.18 -8.94
N SER A 90 -10.35 -1.89 -8.98
CA SER A 90 -11.20 -0.80 -9.49
C SER A 90 -10.99 -0.48 -10.97
N GLY A 91 -10.04 -1.15 -11.67
CA GLY A 91 -9.73 -0.86 -13.08
C GLY A 91 -9.03 0.47 -13.30
N GLY A 92 -8.07 0.83 -12.43
CA GLY A 92 -7.35 2.11 -12.45
C GLY A 92 -5.84 2.00 -12.73
N LEU A 93 -5.34 0.86 -13.23
CA LEU A 93 -3.90 0.68 -13.48
C LEU A 93 -3.38 1.57 -14.61
N SER A 94 -4.18 1.84 -15.63
CA SER A 94 -3.77 2.66 -16.76
C SER A 94 -3.54 4.13 -16.39
N GLU A 95 -4.10 4.62 -15.32
CA GLU A 95 -3.83 5.95 -14.76
C GLU A 95 -2.36 6.08 -14.32
N VAL A 96 -1.77 4.99 -13.84
CA VAL A 96 -0.41 4.94 -13.32
C VAL A 96 0.59 4.53 -14.40
N PHE A 97 0.27 3.48 -15.18
CA PHE A 97 1.21 2.83 -16.10
C PHE A 97 0.91 3.09 -17.57
N GLY A 98 -0.09 3.92 -17.85
CA GLY A 98 -0.44 4.35 -19.21
C GLY A 98 -1.32 3.37 -19.98
N SER A 99 -1.63 3.74 -21.23
CA SER A 99 -2.65 3.11 -22.07
C SER A 99 -2.45 1.61 -22.36
N LYS A 100 -1.25 1.08 -22.14
CA LYS A 100 -0.97 -0.36 -22.30
C LYS A 100 -1.80 -1.24 -21.38
N LEU A 101 -2.21 -0.71 -20.21
CA LEU A 101 -3.03 -1.44 -19.23
C LEU A 101 -4.54 -1.18 -19.36
N LEU A 102 -4.96 -0.41 -20.34
CA LEU A 102 -6.37 -0.09 -20.57
C LEU A 102 -7.25 -1.33 -20.80
N THR A 103 -6.72 -2.37 -21.45
CA THR A 103 -7.45 -3.64 -21.65
C THR A 103 -7.63 -4.37 -20.34
N THR A 104 -6.63 -4.35 -19.46
CA THR A 104 -6.69 -4.92 -18.11
C THR A 104 -7.73 -4.18 -17.27
N ASP A 105 -7.72 -2.86 -17.29
CA ASP A 105 -8.70 -2.04 -16.56
C ASP A 105 -10.14 -2.33 -17.03
N LYS A 106 -10.37 -2.35 -18.33
CA LYS A 106 -11.69 -2.71 -18.91
C LYS A 106 -12.15 -4.09 -18.49
N PHE A 107 -11.23 -5.06 -18.40
CA PHE A 107 -11.54 -6.39 -17.94
C PHE A 107 -12.01 -6.37 -16.48
N PHE A 108 -11.25 -5.76 -15.55
CA PHE A 108 -11.65 -5.69 -14.14
C PHE A 108 -12.92 -4.87 -13.93
N LEU A 109 -13.10 -3.77 -14.63
CA LEU A 109 -14.35 -3.02 -14.62
C LEU A 109 -15.54 -3.87 -15.08
N SER A 110 -15.37 -4.73 -16.09
CA SER A 110 -16.44 -5.61 -16.59
C SER A 110 -16.87 -6.69 -15.59
N LEU A 111 -16.02 -7.01 -14.60
CA LEU A 111 -16.37 -7.95 -13.51
C LEU A 111 -17.33 -7.31 -12.48
N GLY A 112 -17.46 -5.99 -12.47
CA GLY A 112 -18.38 -5.27 -11.58
C GLY A 112 -17.97 -5.32 -10.09
N ILE A 113 -16.71 -5.60 -9.77
CA ILE A 113 -16.21 -5.69 -8.38
C ILE A 113 -16.40 -4.36 -7.68
N ASP A 114 -16.00 -3.27 -8.30
CA ASP A 114 -16.06 -1.93 -7.71
C ASP A 114 -17.52 -1.51 -7.40
N GLU A 115 -18.44 -1.78 -8.31
CA GLU A 115 -19.86 -1.51 -8.09
C GLU A 115 -20.46 -2.39 -6.99
N ALA A 116 -20.11 -3.69 -6.96
CA ALA A 116 -20.56 -4.61 -5.92
C ALA A 116 -20.04 -4.19 -4.54
N SER A 117 -18.78 -3.76 -4.47
CA SER A 117 -18.14 -3.24 -3.25
C SER A 117 -18.85 -1.99 -2.74
N ALA A 118 -19.15 -1.03 -3.61
CA ALA A 118 -19.90 0.17 -3.25
C ALA A 118 -21.27 -0.16 -2.65
N LYS A 119 -22.04 -1.07 -3.29
CA LYS A 119 -23.34 -1.53 -2.77
C LYS A 119 -23.22 -2.27 -1.44
N THR A 120 -22.11 -3.00 -1.23
CA THR A 120 -21.86 -3.70 0.03
C THR A 120 -21.57 -2.71 1.16
N VAL A 121 -20.76 -1.68 0.90
CA VAL A 121 -20.51 -0.59 1.87
C VAL A 121 -21.79 0.12 2.27
N GLU A 122 -22.65 0.45 1.30
CA GLU A 122 -23.94 1.12 1.56
C GLU A 122 -24.84 0.31 2.50
N LYS A 123 -24.80 -1.03 2.40
CA LYS A 123 -25.59 -1.95 3.22
C LYS A 123 -24.88 -2.42 4.50
N SER A 124 -23.64 -2.00 4.71
CA SER A 124 -22.85 -2.45 5.86
C SER A 124 -23.40 -1.87 7.16
N ASP A 125 -23.58 -2.73 8.14
CA ASP A 125 -23.96 -2.35 9.49
C ASP A 125 -22.70 -1.98 10.28
N ARG A 126 -22.51 -0.68 10.52
CA ARG A 126 -21.36 -0.10 11.23
C ARG A 126 -21.30 -0.48 12.71
N THR A 127 -22.36 -1.08 13.25
CA THR A 127 -22.38 -1.54 14.65
C THR A 127 -21.77 -2.93 14.82
N LYS A 128 -21.52 -3.65 13.72
CA LYS A 128 -20.89 -4.96 13.77
C LYS A 128 -19.41 -4.85 14.09
N GLU A 129 -18.95 -5.65 15.02
CA GLU A 129 -17.58 -5.75 15.48
C GLU A 129 -16.59 -5.91 14.31
N THR A 130 -16.90 -6.78 13.33
CA THR A 130 -16.05 -6.97 12.15
C THR A 130 -15.87 -5.69 11.32
N ILE A 131 -16.89 -4.83 11.25
CA ILE A 131 -16.79 -3.55 10.55
C ILE A 131 -15.99 -2.56 11.40
N GLN A 132 -16.21 -2.52 12.73
CA GLN A 132 -15.45 -1.66 13.64
C GLN A 132 -13.97 -1.99 13.61
N LEU A 133 -13.59 -3.27 13.66
CA LEU A 133 -12.20 -3.71 13.52
C LEU A 133 -11.62 -3.37 12.14
N THR A 134 -12.40 -3.48 11.06
CA THR A 134 -11.94 -3.06 9.73
C THR A 134 -11.72 -1.54 9.67
N GLU A 135 -12.57 -0.75 10.31
CA GLU A 135 -12.40 0.70 10.40
C GLU A 135 -11.19 1.09 11.27
N ALA A 136 -10.92 0.36 12.35
CA ALA A 136 -9.70 0.53 13.14
C ALA A 136 -8.43 0.23 12.30
N TYR A 137 -8.45 -0.84 11.52
CA TYR A 137 -7.36 -1.16 10.59
C TYR A 137 -7.15 -0.06 9.55
N LEU A 138 -8.23 0.44 8.95
CA LEU A 138 -8.17 1.54 7.99
C LEU A 138 -7.69 2.84 8.62
N ASP A 139 -8.08 3.12 9.85
CA ASP A 139 -7.60 4.26 10.61
C ASP A 139 -6.08 4.20 10.77
N GLY A 140 -5.53 3.05 11.16
CA GLY A 140 -4.08 2.84 11.24
C GLY A 140 -3.37 3.08 9.90
N ILE A 141 -3.88 2.55 8.79
CA ILE A 141 -3.35 2.79 7.44
C ILE A 141 -3.35 4.28 7.13
N ASN A 142 -4.47 4.95 7.37
CA ASN A 142 -4.65 6.36 7.02
C ASN A 142 -3.78 7.28 7.86
N GLN A 143 -3.53 6.94 9.12
CA GLN A 143 -2.56 7.67 9.95
C GLN A 143 -1.13 7.54 9.42
N PHE A 144 -0.73 6.39 8.88
CA PHE A 144 0.56 6.28 8.18
C PHE A 144 0.56 7.07 6.87
N ILE A 145 -0.51 7.05 6.09
CA ILE A 145 -0.64 7.85 4.86
C ILE A 145 -0.45 9.33 5.15
N GLU A 146 -1.03 9.83 6.22
CA GLU A 146 -0.96 11.24 6.62
C GLU A 146 0.43 11.63 7.16
N ASN A 147 0.99 10.82 8.07
CA ASN A 147 2.14 11.21 8.87
C ASN A 147 3.45 10.50 8.47
N GLY A 148 3.36 9.38 7.76
CA GLY A 148 4.51 8.58 7.34
C GLY A 148 5.16 9.09 6.05
N PRO A 149 6.39 8.64 5.76
CA PRO A 149 7.07 8.97 4.52
C PRO A 149 6.30 8.43 3.31
N THR A 150 6.48 9.10 2.18
CA THR A 150 5.88 8.65 0.91
C THR A 150 6.84 7.71 0.21
N PRO A 151 6.43 6.46 -0.12
CA PRO A 151 7.26 5.53 -0.88
C PRO A 151 7.73 6.11 -2.22
N VAL A 152 8.94 5.75 -2.63
CA VAL A 152 9.57 6.31 -3.85
C VAL A 152 8.73 6.09 -5.11
N GLU A 153 7.97 5.01 -5.15
CA GLU A 153 7.11 4.64 -6.28
C GLU A 153 6.05 5.70 -6.57
N PHE A 154 5.51 6.36 -5.56
CA PHE A 154 4.57 7.47 -5.72
C PHE A 154 5.22 8.65 -6.46
N TYR A 155 6.47 8.98 -6.14
CA TYR A 155 7.21 10.03 -6.85
C TYR A 155 7.53 9.63 -8.30
N LEU A 156 7.88 8.35 -8.53
CA LEU A 156 8.20 7.85 -9.86
C LEU A 156 6.98 7.79 -10.79
N THR A 157 5.81 7.55 -10.24
CA THR A 157 4.56 7.44 -10.99
C THR A 157 3.77 8.74 -11.04
N GLY A 158 4.10 9.72 -10.18
CA GLY A 158 3.43 11.01 -10.11
C GLY A 158 2.03 10.96 -9.48
N ILE A 159 1.69 9.87 -8.79
CA ILE A 159 0.42 9.76 -8.05
C ILE A 159 0.59 10.20 -6.59
N THR A 160 -0.51 10.61 -5.98
CA THR A 160 -0.57 11.00 -4.57
C THR A 160 -1.05 9.84 -3.69
N LYS A 161 -0.69 9.89 -2.41
CA LYS A 161 -1.26 8.99 -1.41
C LYS A 161 -2.71 9.43 -1.14
N GLU A 162 -3.64 8.50 -1.25
CA GLU A 162 -5.06 8.75 -0.96
C GLU A 162 -5.52 7.84 0.19
N PRO A 163 -6.38 8.30 1.08
CA PRO A 163 -6.89 7.48 2.16
C PRO A 163 -7.56 6.20 1.66
N PHE A 164 -7.35 5.11 2.40
CA PHE A 164 -8.06 3.86 2.19
C PHE A 164 -9.42 3.88 2.85
N THR A 165 -10.39 3.27 2.20
CA THR A 165 -11.79 3.21 2.61
C THR A 165 -12.28 1.77 2.75
N LEU A 166 -13.42 1.59 3.39
CA LEU A 166 -14.07 0.28 3.47
C LEU A 166 -14.36 -0.31 2.08
N LYS A 167 -14.62 0.54 1.08
CA LYS A 167 -14.81 0.09 -0.30
C LYS A 167 -13.55 -0.55 -0.87
N ASP A 168 -12.36 -0.02 -0.55
CA ASP A 168 -11.08 -0.58 -1.02
C ASP A 168 -10.82 -1.96 -0.40
N VAL A 169 -11.25 -2.19 0.85
CA VAL A 169 -11.20 -3.52 1.47
C VAL A 169 -12.09 -4.50 0.73
N TYR A 170 -13.35 -4.13 0.44
CA TYR A 170 -14.26 -4.99 -0.34
C TYR A 170 -13.78 -5.19 -1.77
N ASN A 171 -13.16 -4.20 -2.42
CA ASN A 171 -12.52 -4.36 -3.71
C ASN A 171 -11.40 -5.40 -3.66
N SER A 172 -10.57 -5.38 -2.62
CA SER A 172 -9.51 -6.34 -2.42
C SER A 172 -10.06 -7.76 -2.20
N ILE A 173 -11.12 -7.91 -1.39
CA ILE A 173 -11.81 -9.18 -1.19
C ILE A 173 -12.40 -9.70 -2.52
N GLY A 174 -13.04 -8.86 -3.29
CA GLY A 174 -13.60 -9.21 -4.60
C GLY A 174 -12.53 -9.67 -5.59
N TYR A 175 -11.40 -8.96 -5.64
CA TYR A 175 -10.24 -9.37 -6.44
C TYR A 175 -9.67 -10.73 -5.99
N MET A 176 -9.52 -10.96 -4.69
CA MET A 176 -9.06 -12.24 -4.16
C MET A 176 -10.02 -13.38 -4.52
N ALA A 177 -11.32 -13.17 -4.33
CA ALA A 177 -12.34 -14.15 -4.70
C ALA A 177 -12.29 -14.51 -6.19
N PHE A 178 -12.14 -13.50 -7.07
CA PHE A 178 -11.92 -13.71 -8.50
C PHE A 178 -10.66 -14.53 -8.77
N SER A 179 -9.53 -14.19 -8.12
CA SER A 179 -8.24 -14.87 -8.32
C SER A 179 -8.31 -16.34 -7.93
N PHE A 180 -8.96 -16.67 -6.81
CA PHE A 180 -9.19 -18.05 -6.39
C PHE A 180 -10.12 -18.80 -7.36
N ALA A 181 -11.19 -18.16 -7.82
CA ALA A 181 -12.10 -18.77 -8.78
C ALA A 181 -11.42 -19.08 -10.12
N MET A 182 -10.49 -18.23 -10.56
CA MET A 182 -9.71 -18.47 -11.78
C MET A 182 -8.71 -19.61 -11.60
N ALA A 183 -8.08 -19.76 -10.44
CA ALA A 183 -7.17 -20.88 -10.16
C ALA A 183 -7.90 -22.21 -10.28
N HIS A 184 -9.14 -22.33 -9.77
CA HIS A 184 -9.93 -23.56 -9.89
C HIS A 184 -10.33 -23.92 -11.33
N LYS A 185 -10.39 -22.98 -12.25
CA LYS A 185 -10.71 -23.25 -13.67
C LYS A 185 -9.59 -23.99 -14.43
N THR A 186 -8.39 -24.00 -13.90
CA THR A 186 -7.25 -24.73 -14.50
C THR A 186 -7.21 -26.22 -14.10
N ASP A 187 -7.88 -26.62 -13.03
CA ASP A 187 -7.91 -28.01 -12.54
C ASP A 187 -8.41 -29.03 -13.57
N PRO A 188 -9.48 -28.78 -14.36
CA PRO A 188 -9.94 -29.71 -15.39
C PRO A 188 -8.90 -29.95 -16.50
N LEU A 189 -8.03 -28.94 -16.77
CA LEU A 189 -6.96 -29.10 -17.76
C LEU A 189 -5.79 -29.92 -17.23
N LEU A 190 -5.51 -29.87 -15.94
CA LEU A 190 -4.46 -30.65 -15.29
C LEU A 190 -4.86 -32.13 -15.15
N THR A 191 -6.13 -32.40 -14.95
CA THR A 191 -6.66 -33.81 -14.88
C THR A 191 -6.73 -34.49 -16.22
N THR A 192 -6.66 -33.78 -17.34
CA THR A 192 -6.66 -34.39 -18.71
C THR A 192 -5.24 -34.65 -19.23
N ILE A 193 -4.19 -34.32 -18.49
CA ILE A 193 -2.77 -34.51 -18.88
C ILE A 193 -2.17 -35.82 -18.27
N ASN A 194 -2.90 -36.55 -17.45
CA ASN A 194 -2.46 -37.83 -16.82
C ASN A 194 -2.94 -39.04 -17.61
#